data_87c9a20e2394a579423fef259c21b295
#
_entry.id   87c9a20e2394a579423fef259c21b295
#
_cell.length_a   1.000
_cell.length_b   1.000
_cell.length_c   1.000
_cell.angle_alpha   90.00
_cell.angle_beta   90.00
_cell.angle_gamma   90.00
#
_symmetry.space_group_name_H-M   'P 1'
#
loop_
_entity.id
_entity.type
_entity.pdbx_description
1 polymer ?
#
loop_
_entity_poly.entity_id
_entity_poly.type
_entity_poly.pdbx_seq_one_letter_code
_entity_poly.pdbx_strand_id
1 'polypeptide(L)'
;MKLNGHVDIIRGVSYKPSDVVSSLDANSVGILRANNIANGEINTNEMVYVDQSRVSDAQRIRIGDIIVCASSGSQSLVGKAAINKNLTREYAHGAFCLLIRCNNTNLPKYLNIYLQTALYRNQIESLSCGSNILNIKAGHLTSLDIPIPDIKQQSDFVTIIEQADKSKYFS
;
A
#
# COMPACT_ATOMS: atom_id res chain seq x y z
N MET A 1 15.77 7.22 9.58
CA MET A 1 16.32 5.90 9.14
C MET A 1 15.60 5.54 7.86
N LYS A 2 16.25 4.90 6.91
CA LYS A 2 15.61 4.54 5.62
C LYS A 2 14.87 3.22 5.75
N LEU A 3 13.77 3.02 5.01
CA LEU A 3 13.02 1.76 4.97
C LEU A 3 13.84 0.56 4.49
N ASN A 4 14.93 0.82 3.79
CA ASN A 4 15.80 -0.22 3.24
C ASN A 4 16.27 -1.21 4.34
N GLY A 5 16.12 -2.50 4.10
CA GLY A 5 16.45 -3.57 5.07
C GLY A 5 15.30 -3.93 6.03
N HIS A 6 14.22 -3.15 6.09
CA HIS A 6 13.06 -3.41 6.93
C HIS A 6 11.84 -3.88 6.14
N VAL A 7 11.85 -3.69 4.83
CA VAL A 7 10.73 -3.99 3.94
C VAL A 7 11.19 -4.52 2.58
N ASP A 8 10.36 -5.33 1.97
CA ASP A 8 10.43 -5.68 0.55
C ASP A 8 9.43 -4.86 -0.24
N ILE A 9 9.86 -4.30 -1.38
CA ILE A 9 8.97 -3.58 -2.30
C ILE A 9 8.67 -4.46 -3.50
N ILE A 10 7.41 -4.83 -3.66
CA ILE A 10 6.95 -5.75 -4.70
C ILE A 10 6.19 -4.98 -5.76
N ARG A 11 6.53 -5.22 -7.03
CA ARG A 11 5.85 -4.62 -8.18
C ARG A 11 4.54 -5.34 -8.47
N GLY A 12 3.53 -4.56 -8.88
CA GLY A 12 2.22 -5.08 -9.17
C GLY A 12 2.12 -5.87 -10.47
N VAL A 13 0.99 -6.51 -10.65
CA VAL A 13 0.65 -7.35 -11.80
C VAL A 13 0.40 -6.48 -13.02
N SER A 14 1.10 -6.80 -14.12
CA SER A 14 0.78 -6.27 -15.44
C SER A 14 -0.14 -7.24 -16.15
N TYR A 15 -1.27 -6.76 -16.66
CA TYR A 15 -2.25 -7.55 -17.39
C TYR A 15 -2.81 -6.78 -18.59
N LYS A 16 -3.31 -7.53 -19.58
CA LYS A 16 -3.98 -6.99 -20.77
C LYS A 16 -5.50 -7.09 -20.61
N PRO A 17 -6.30 -6.36 -21.39
CA PRO A 17 -7.76 -6.52 -21.38
C PRO A 17 -8.22 -7.97 -21.63
N SER A 18 -7.47 -8.74 -22.41
CA SER A 18 -7.74 -10.16 -22.65
C SER A 18 -7.52 -11.07 -21.43
N ASP A 19 -6.81 -10.61 -20.42
CA ASP A 19 -6.53 -11.37 -19.21
C ASP A 19 -7.62 -11.14 -18.13
N VAL A 20 -8.53 -10.19 -18.39
CA VAL A 20 -9.62 -9.83 -17.47
C VAL A 20 -10.73 -10.87 -17.57
N VAL A 21 -11.17 -11.35 -16.41
CA VAL A 21 -12.30 -12.27 -16.25
C VAL A 21 -13.46 -11.58 -15.53
N SER A 22 -14.67 -12.12 -15.64
CA SER A 22 -15.89 -11.44 -15.21
C SER A 22 -16.13 -11.42 -13.71
N SER A 23 -15.54 -12.35 -12.97
CA SER A 23 -15.81 -12.53 -11.53
C SER A 23 -14.66 -13.20 -10.80
N LEU A 24 -14.68 -13.12 -9.47
CA LEU A 24 -13.79 -13.88 -8.60
C LEU A 24 -14.27 -15.34 -8.56
N ASP A 25 -13.40 -16.26 -8.94
CA ASP A 25 -13.57 -17.69 -8.86
C ASP A 25 -12.26 -18.41 -8.48
N ALA A 26 -12.25 -19.74 -8.50
CA ALA A 26 -11.06 -20.53 -8.13
C ALA A 26 -9.84 -20.30 -9.05
N ASN A 27 -10.04 -19.76 -10.26
CA ASN A 27 -8.99 -19.55 -11.27
C ASN A 27 -8.65 -18.08 -11.47
N SER A 28 -9.20 -17.18 -10.66
CA SER A 28 -9.02 -15.74 -10.80
C SER A 28 -8.45 -15.08 -9.54
N VAL A 29 -7.92 -13.86 -9.70
CA VAL A 29 -7.36 -13.05 -8.63
C VAL A 29 -7.89 -11.63 -8.76
N GLY A 30 -8.40 -11.06 -7.67
CA GLY A 30 -8.83 -9.67 -7.61
C GLY A 30 -7.64 -8.71 -7.59
N ILE A 31 -7.65 -7.70 -8.45
CA ILE A 31 -6.57 -6.73 -8.59
C ILE A 31 -6.94 -5.41 -7.94
N LEU A 32 -6.22 -5.07 -6.89
CA LEU A 32 -6.31 -3.77 -6.22
C LEU A 32 -5.60 -2.69 -7.03
N ARG A 33 -6.25 -1.56 -7.20
CA ARG A 33 -5.78 -0.40 -7.96
C ARG A 33 -5.85 0.86 -7.10
N ALA A 34 -5.44 2.00 -7.64
CA ALA A 34 -5.44 3.27 -6.92
C ALA A 34 -6.82 3.68 -6.35
N ASN A 35 -7.91 3.35 -7.05
CA ASN A 35 -9.28 3.61 -6.59
C ASN A 35 -9.72 2.73 -5.39
N ASN A 36 -9.00 1.65 -5.13
CA ASN A 36 -9.24 0.80 -3.97
C ASN A 36 -8.52 1.28 -2.70
N ILE A 37 -7.74 2.38 -2.77
CA ILE A 37 -6.95 2.92 -1.66
C ILE A 37 -7.54 4.25 -1.20
N ALA A 38 -8.03 4.32 0.02
CA ALA A 38 -8.57 5.53 0.60
C ALA A 38 -8.34 5.58 2.12
N ASN A 39 -7.85 6.71 2.62
CA ASN A 39 -7.73 7.00 4.07
C ASN A 39 -7.01 5.91 4.89
N GLY A 40 -5.96 5.31 4.32
CA GLY A 40 -5.22 4.24 4.98
C GLY A 40 -5.90 2.88 4.97
N GLU A 41 -7.03 2.74 4.26
CA GLU A 41 -7.83 1.52 4.17
C GLU A 41 -8.02 1.05 2.72
N ILE A 42 -8.21 -0.26 2.56
CA ILE A 42 -8.51 -0.89 1.28
C ILE A 42 -10.02 -1.12 1.19
N ASN A 43 -10.63 -0.72 0.07
CA ASN A 43 -11.97 -1.12 -0.30
C ASN A 43 -11.93 -2.07 -1.51
N THR A 44 -12.86 -2.98 -1.59
CA THR A 44 -12.97 -3.96 -2.69
C THR A 44 -14.12 -3.64 -3.64
N ASN A 45 -14.59 -2.40 -3.66
CA ASN A 45 -15.56 -1.93 -4.64
C ASN A 45 -14.89 -1.81 -6.01
N GLU A 46 -15.63 -2.07 -7.08
CA GLU A 46 -15.16 -1.93 -8.46
C GLU A 46 -13.84 -2.69 -8.76
N MET A 47 -13.80 -3.93 -8.37
CA MET A 47 -12.63 -4.79 -8.60
C MET A 47 -12.50 -5.19 -10.07
N VAL A 48 -11.25 -5.38 -10.49
CA VAL A 48 -10.91 -6.09 -11.71
C VAL A 48 -10.38 -7.47 -11.31
N TYR A 49 -10.80 -8.50 -12.03
CA TYR A 49 -10.32 -9.85 -11.82
C TYR A 49 -9.50 -10.31 -13.02
N VAL A 50 -8.42 -11.01 -12.79
CA VAL A 50 -7.54 -11.54 -13.84
C VAL A 50 -7.32 -13.02 -13.63
N ASP A 51 -6.99 -13.74 -14.71
CA ASP A 51 -6.59 -15.14 -14.63
C ASP A 51 -5.39 -15.32 -13.69
N GLN A 52 -5.48 -16.28 -12.79
CA GLN A 52 -4.46 -16.50 -11.76
C GLN A 52 -3.06 -16.80 -12.29
N SER A 53 -2.93 -17.32 -13.53
CA SER A 53 -1.64 -17.58 -14.18
C SER A 53 -0.82 -16.30 -14.41
N ARG A 54 -1.47 -15.12 -14.34
CA ARG A 54 -0.82 -13.81 -14.46
C ARG A 54 -0.20 -13.33 -13.17
N VAL A 55 -0.48 -13.97 -12.04
CA VAL A 55 -0.13 -13.49 -10.71
C VAL A 55 0.88 -14.43 -10.07
N SER A 56 2.08 -13.95 -9.81
CA SER A 56 3.09 -14.70 -9.04
C SER A 56 2.71 -14.77 -7.55
N ASP A 57 3.26 -15.76 -6.85
CA ASP A 57 3.05 -15.91 -5.41
C ASP A 57 3.48 -14.68 -4.59
N ALA A 58 4.58 -14.04 -4.99
CA ALA A 58 5.08 -12.84 -4.34
C ALA A 58 4.12 -11.64 -4.45
N GLN A 59 3.37 -11.54 -5.55
CA GLN A 59 2.41 -10.45 -5.82
C GLN A 59 1.06 -10.64 -5.11
N ARG A 60 0.77 -11.85 -4.62
CA ARG A 60 -0.41 -12.09 -3.80
C ARG A 60 -0.28 -11.39 -2.47
N ILE A 61 -1.33 -10.67 -2.09
CA ILE A 61 -1.32 -9.89 -0.86
C ILE A 61 -1.41 -10.78 0.38
N ARG A 62 -0.86 -10.28 1.48
CA ARG A 62 -0.89 -10.91 2.81
C ARG A 62 -1.38 -9.90 3.83
N ILE A 63 -1.92 -10.37 4.93
CA ILE A 63 -2.28 -9.49 6.05
C ILE A 63 -1.03 -8.73 6.51
N GLY A 64 -1.17 -7.43 6.72
CA GLY A 64 -0.07 -6.53 7.07
C GLY A 64 0.68 -5.93 5.88
N ASP A 65 0.46 -6.37 4.65
CA ASP A 65 0.99 -5.69 3.47
C ASP A 65 0.38 -4.30 3.32
N ILE A 66 1.19 -3.33 2.87
CA ILE A 66 0.72 -1.97 2.59
C ILE A 66 0.79 -1.73 1.10
N ILE A 67 -0.32 -1.31 0.50
CA ILE A 67 -0.39 -0.99 -0.92
C ILE A 67 -0.26 0.51 -1.09
N VAL A 68 0.63 0.95 -1.98
CA VAL A 68 0.90 2.36 -2.29
C VAL A 68 0.54 2.62 -3.74
N CYS A 69 -0.25 3.66 -4.01
CA CYS A 69 -0.47 4.15 -5.38
C CYS A 69 0.85 4.73 -5.92
N ALA A 70 1.46 4.03 -6.86
CA ALA A 70 2.75 4.43 -7.43
C ALA A 70 2.59 5.35 -8.63
N SER A 71 1.50 5.19 -9.40
CA SER A 71 1.24 5.99 -10.60
C SER A 71 -0.25 6.25 -10.76
N SER A 72 -0.61 7.46 -11.12
CA SER A 72 -2.00 7.87 -11.38
C SER A 72 -2.02 9.09 -12.30
N GLY A 73 -3.10 9.24 -13.08
CA GLY A 73 -3.39 10.47 -13.81
C GLY A 73 -3.68 11.68 -12.89
N SER A 74 -3.95 11.44 -11.61
CA SER A 74 -4.13 12.48 -10.59
C SER A 74 -2.94 12.46 -9.62
N GLN A 75 -2.21 13.57 -9.53
CA GLN A 75 -1.07 13.73 -8.64
C GLN A 75 -1.45 13.54 -7.15
N SER A 76 -2.67 13.93 -6.78
CA SER A 76 -3.16 13.78 -5.40
C SER A 76 -3.34 12.31 -4.96
N LEU A 77 -3.43 11.38 -5.90
CA LEU A 77 -3.54 9.95 -5.61
C LEU A 77 -2.17 9.28 -5.45
N VAL A 78 -1.13 9.81 -6.12
CA VAL A 78 0.23 9.24 -6.03
C VAL A 78 0.74 9.35 -4.60
N GLY A 79 1.24 8.24 -4.07
CA GLY A 79 1.69 8.11 -2.69
C GLY A 79 0.59 7.75 -1.70
N LYS A 80 -0.70 7.77 -2.04
CA LYS A 80 -1.72 7.23 -1.13
C LYS A 80 -1.42 5.78 -0.79
N ALA A 81 -1.57 5.43 0.47
CA ALA A 81 -1.24 4.11 0.99
C ALA A 81 -2.38 3.55 1.83
N ALA A 82 -2.50 2.23 1.88
CA ALA A 82 -3.43 1.53 2.76
C ALA A 82 -2.89 0.17 3.18
N ILE A 83 -3.10 -0.18 4.46
CA ILE A 83 -2.73 -1.49 4.99
C ILE A 83 -3.81 -2.53 4.69
N ASN A 84 -3.36 -3.71 4.32
CA ASN A 84 -4.25 -4.87 4.23
C ASN A 84 -4.49 -5.48 5.62
N LYS A 85 -5.74 -5.40 6.09
CA LYS A 85 -6.16 -5.92 7.41
C LYS A 85 -6.71 -7.34 7.34
N ASN A 86 -7.35 -7.73 6.23
CA ASN A 86 -8.17 -8.94 6.16
C ASN A 86 -8.24 -9.64 4.79
N LEU A 87 -7.74 -9.05 3.72
CA LEU A 87 -7.77 -9.71 2.42
C LEU A 87 -6.71 -10.80 2.34
N THR A 88 -7.03 -11.86 1.66
CA THR A 88 -6.21 -13.08 1.55
C THR A 88 -5.56 -13.17 0.17
N ARG A 89 -4.94 -14.31 -0.12
CA ARG A 89 -4.18 -14.59 -1.35
C ARG A 89 -5.03 -14.61 -2.64
N GLU A 90 -6.33 -14.47 -2.54
CA GLU A 90 -7.24 -14.27 -3.69
C GLU A 90 -7.11 -12.88 -4.32
N TYR A 91 -6.32 -11.99 -3.70
CA TYR A 91 -6.08 -10.64 -4.16
C TYR A 91 -4.60 -10.39 -4.43
N ALA A 92 -4.35 -9.47 -5.36
CA ALA A 92 -3.04 -8.93 -5.69
C ALA A 92 -3.19 -7.43 -5.98
N HIS A 93 -2.12 -6.75 -6.36
CA HIS A 93 -2.14 -5.33 -6.72
C HIS A 93 -1.68 -5.13 -8.17
N GLY A 94 -2.25 -4.14 -8.84
CA GLY A 94 -1.95 -3.83 -10.23
C GLY A 94 -0.64 -3.06 -10.42
N ALA A 95 -0.13 -2.99 -11.64
CA ALA A 95 1.16 -2.41 -12.01
C ALA A 95 1.34 -0.93 -11.65
N PHE A 96 0.25 -0.18 -11.44
CA PHE A 96 0.27 1.20 -10.97
C PHE A 96 0.35 1.34 -9.46
N CYS A 97 0.46 0.24 -8.74
CA CYS A 97 0.66 0.18 -7.30
C CYS A 97 1.98 -0.54 -6.98
N LEU A 98 2.54 -0.20 -5.83
CA LEU A 98 3.64 -0.92 -5.19
C LEU A 98 3.12 -1.53 -3.89
N LEU A 99 3.64 -2.68 -3.50
CA LEU A 99 3.33 -3.30 -2.23
C LEU A 99 4.56 -3.24 -1.33
N ILE A 100 4.37 -2.77 -0.12
CA ILE A 100 5.36 -2.79 0.96
C ILE A 100 5.05 -3.98 1.85
N ARG A 101 5.95 -4.94 1.89
CA ARG A 101 5.89 -6.09 2.80
C ARG A 101 6.93 -5.91 3.89
N CYS A 102 6.49 -5.79 5.13
CA CYS A 102 7.39 -5.58 6.26
C CYS A 102 7.97 -6.91 6.74
N ASN A 103 9.26 -6.87 7.14
CA ASN A 103 9.97 -8.03 7.68
C ASN A 103 9.69 -8.27 9.18
N ASN A 104 8.93 -7.35 9.83
CA ASN A 104 8.58 -7.37 11.24
C ASN A 104 7.08 -7.18 11.42
N THR A 105 6.47 -7.91 12.34
CA THR A 105 5.01 -7.94 12.55
C THR A 105 4.41 -6.65 13.12
N ASN A 106 5.17 -5.83 13.82
CA ASN A 106 4.68 -4.58 14.42
C ASN A 106 4.81 -3.37 13.47
N LEU A 107 5.79 -3.41 12.56
CA LEU A 107 6.09 -2.32 11.65
C LEU A 107 4.91 -1.94 10.71
N PRO A 108 4.09 -2.87 10.18
CA PRO A 108 3.03 -2.51 9.25
C PRO A 108 2.03 -1.48 9.79
N LYS A 109 1.56 -1.64 11.01
CA LYS A 109 0.58 -0.70 11.60
C LYS A 109 1.20 0.68 11.82
N TYR A 110 2.38 0.72 12.42
CA TYR A 110 3.13 1.96 12.61
C TYR A 110 3.37 2.67 11.28
N LEU A 111 3.88 1.93 10.29
CA LEU A 111 4.19 2.46 8.96
C LEU A 111 2.94 2.98 8.27
N ASN A 112 1.82 2.24 8.32
CA ASN A 112 0.57 2.72 7.72
C ASN A 112 0.11 4.06 8.31
N ILE A 113 0.22 4.24 9.63
CA ILE A 113 -0.11 5.51 10.30
C ILE A 113 0.83 6.62 9.80
N TYR A 114 2.13 6.36 9.73
CA TYR A 114 3.10 7.34 9.23
C TYR A 114 2.80 7.76 7.80
N LEU A 115 2.42 6.83 6.94
CA LEU A 115 2.08 7.09 5.53
C LEU A 115 0.77 7.90 5.34
N GLN A 116 0.02 8.20 6.42
CA GLN A 116 -1.10 9.14 6.40
C GLN A 116 -0.71 10.55 6.86
N THR A 117 0.53 10.77 7.29
CA THR A 117 0.97 12.07 7.84
C THR A 117 1.35 13.08 6.75
N ALA A 118 1.27 14.37 7.10
CA ALA A 118 1.77 15.44 6.26
C ALA A 118 3.28 15.32 6.00
N LEU A 119 4.06 14.78 6.96
CA LEU A 119 5.50 14.56 6.79
C LEU A 119 5.79 13.62 5.62
N TYR A 120 5.08 12.51 5.54
CA TYR A 120 5.19 11.61 4.40
C TYR A 120 4.72 12.28 3.10
N ARG A 121 3.58 12.97 3.14
CA ARG A 121 3.03 13.66 1.96
C ARG A 121 4.04 14.65 1.37
N ASN A 122 4.68 15.46 2.20
CA ASN A 122 5.69 16.42 1.79
C ASN A 122 6.91 15.74 1.13
N GLN A 123 7.34 14.58 1.64
CA GLN A 123 8.41 13.81 1.01
C GLN A 123 8.00 13.30 -0.38
N ILE A 124 6.77 12.79 -0.54
CA ILE A 124 6.26 12.35 -1.85
C ILE A 124 6.19 13.53 -2.83
N GLU A 125 5.72 14.69 -2.40
CA GLU A 125 5.63 15.89 -3.23
C GLU A 125 7.00 16.40 -3.64
N SER A 126 8.00 16.33 -2.76
CA SER A 126 9.37 16.71 -3.07
C SER A 126 10.02 15.85 -4.15
N LEU A 127 9.63 14.58 -4.28
CA LEU A 127 10.06 13.70 -5.37
C LEU A 127 9.56 14.19 -6.74
N SER A 128 8.48 14.97 -6.76
CA SER A 128 7.84 15.50 -7.97
C SER A 128 8.40 16.87 -8.40
N CYS A 129 9.21 17.54 -7.56
CA CYS A 129 9.80 18.84 -7.87
C CYS A 129 10.79 18.73 -9.02
N GLY A 130 10.44 19.34 -10.16
CA GLY A 130 11.29 19.38 -11.35
C GLY A 130 10.95 18.40 -12.47
N SER A 131 9.97 17.55 -12.27
CA SER A 131 9.41 16.70 -13.33
C SER A 131 7.93 16.47 -13.09
N ASN A 132 7.13 16.31 -14.15
CA ASN A 132 5.75 15.80 -14.05
C ASN A 132 5.75 14.32 -13.63
N ILE A 133 6.43 14.00 -12.50
CA ILE A 133 6.53 12.63 -12.04
C ILE A 133 5.21 12.24 -11.36
N LEU A 134 4.34 11.66 -12.13
CA LEU A 134 3.17 10.92 -11.68
C LEU A 134 3.51 9.44 -11.39
N ASN A 135 4.78 9.15 -11.04
CA ASN A 135 5.24 7.77 -10.87
C ASN A 135 6.32 7.63 -9.78
N ILE A 136 5.97 6.93 -8.71
CA ILE A 136 6.90 6.54 -7.64
C ILE A 136 7.52 5.19 -8.01
N LYS A 137 8.85 5.09 -7.96
CA LYS A 137 9.58 3.82 -8.13
C LYS A 137 9.88 3.19 -6.77
N ALA A 138 10.16 1.89 -6.76
CA ALA A 138 10.55 1.16 -5.55
C ALA A 138 11.73 1.85 -4.80
N GLY A 139 12.75 2.30 -5.55
CA GLY A 139 13.88 3.04 -4.97
C GLY A 139 13.50 4.36 -4.31
N HIS A 140 12.46 5.05 -4.78
CA HIS A 140 11.95 6.25 -4.14
C HIS A 140 11.37 5.93 -2.76
N LEU A 141 10.56 4.86 -2.63
CA LEU A 141 9.99 4.44 -1.34
C LEU A 141 11.07 4.02 -0.34
N THR A 142 12.06 3.24 -0.78
CA THR A 142 13.16 2.80 0.10
C THR A 142 14.09 3.93 0.51
N SER A 143 14.14 5.03 -0.24
CA SER A 143 14.96 6.22 0.07
C SER A 143 14.30 7.22 1.01
N LEU A 144 12.97 7.09 1.26
CA LEU A 144 12.25 7.98 2.17
C LEU A 144 12.89 7.93 3.57
N ASP A 145 12.98 9.10 4.19
CA ASP A 145 13.44 9.22 5.57
C ASP A 145 12.27 9.04 6.54
N ILE A 146 12.05 7.78 6.89
CA ILE A 146 10.98 7.39 7.81
C ILE A 146 11.62 6.97 9.13
N PRO A 147 11.25 7.61 10.27
CA PRO A 147 11.72 7.17 11.58
C PRO A 147 11.20 5.76 11.85
N ILE A 148 12.10 4.84 12.18
CA ILE A 148 11.74 3.48 12.59
C ILE A 148 12.23 3.32 14.03
N PRO A 149 11.39 3.61 15.04
CA PRO A 149 11.72 3.45 16.44
C PRO A 149 11.79 1.97 16.82
N ASP A 150 12.18 1.66 18.06
CA ASP A 150 12.16 0.30 18.56
C ASP A 150 10.71 -0.27 18.60
N ILE A 151 10.60 -1.59 18.75
CA ILE A 151 9.31 -2.31 18.71
C ILE A 151 8.34 -1.81 19.78
N LYS A 152 8.84 -1.46 20.97
CA LYS A 152 8.00 -0.95 22.06
C LYS A 152 7.42 0.40 21.70
N GLN A 153 8.24 1.32 21.23
CA GLN A 153 7.81 2.65 20.82
C GLN A 153 6.82 2.59 19.64
N GLN A 154 7.02 1.68 18.68
CA GLN A 154 6.05 1.44 17.60
C GLN A 154 4.69 1.00 18.18
N SER A 155 4.68 0.06 19.11
CA SER A 155 3.46 -0.46 19.74
C SER A 155 2.75 0.60 20.57
N ASP A 156 3.48 1.36 21.37
CA ASP A 156 2.94 2.45 22.20
C ASP A 156 2.30 3.53 21.30
N PHE A 157 2.97 3.92 20.23
CA PHE A 157 2.46 4.90 19.26
C PHE A 157 1.15 4.42 18.59
N VAL A 158 1.13 3.18 18.10
CA VAL A 158 -0.07 2.59 17.50
C VAL A 158 -1.23 2.58 18.48
N THR A 159 -0.98 2.18 19.73
CA THR A 159 -2.01 2.14 20.79
C THR A 159 -2.61 3.53 21.05
N ILE A 160 -1.78 4.57 21.14
CA ILE A 160 -2.24 5.95 21.36
C ILE A 160 -3.14 6.41 20.21
N ILE A 161 -2.74 6.15 18.97
CA ILE A 161 -3.53 6.57 17.79
C ILE A 161 -4.86 5.79 17.72
N GLU A 162 -4.84 4.47 17.93
CA GLU A 162 -6.07 3.66 17.94
C GLU A 162 -7.06 4.10 19.06
N GLN A 163 -6.56 4.55 20.21
CA GLN A 163 -7.39 5.10 21.28
C GLN A 163 -7.97 6.48 20.91
N ALA A 164 -7.16 7.36 20.32
CA ALA A 164 -7.60 8.69 19.88
C ALA A 164 -8.68 8.58 18.78
N ASP A 165 -8.55 7.64 17.87
CA ASP A 165 -9.56 7.44 16.81
C ASP A 165 -10.87 6.89 17.38
N LYS A 166 -10.83 5.97 18.34
CA LYS A 166 -12.04 5.51 19.03
C LYS A 166 -12.78 6.63 19.74
N SER A 167 -12.08 7.57 20.37
CA SER A 167 -12.70 8.68 21.09
C SER A 167 -13.48 9.65 20.19
N LYS A 168 -13.12 9.77 18.91
CA LYS A 168 -13.85 10.59 17.92
C LYS A 168 -15.24 10.05 17.56
N TYR A 169 -15.49 8.77 17.77
CA TYR A 169 -16.80 8.16 17.49
C TYR A 169 -17.78 8.22 18.67
N PHE A 170 -17.34 8.71 19.84
CA PHE A 170 -18.16 8.83 21.05
C PHE A 170 -18.43 10.29 21.45
N SER A 171 -18.03 11.23 20.63
CA SER A 171 -18.33 12.66 20.74
C SER A 171 -19.28 13.11 19.63
#